data_ed8eb96ba9809e98501691ad3999cdc3
#
_entry.id   ed8eb96ba9809e98501691ad3999cdc3
#
_cell.length_a   1.000
_cell.length_b   1.000
_cell.length_c   1.000
_cell.angle_alpha   90.00
_cell.angle_beta   90.00
_cell.angle_gamma   90.00
#
_symmetry.space_group_name_H-M   'P 1'
#
loop_
_entity.id
_entity.type
_entity.pdbx_description
1 polymer ?
#
loop_
_entity_poly.entity_id
_entity_poly.type
_entity_poly.pdbx_seq_one_letter_code
_entity_poly.pdbx_strand_id
1 'polypeptide(L)'
;MTNVPFSHAMSVWAVALEHDFGWSRTQLGFAMTLARVEGGVLGPLEGYFSDRIGTRRTVLFGLVAGGIGFILFSQVQSLWMFYLAYVVMAIGQGFASWIPLMTMLNHWFSRRRSVAVGWSNAGGRLGALILVPTIAWAIDPDYDRLGWSLTALIIGVVVLVVAFPFTRLIRNRPQEYGLLPDGATEAPPPVRAVLGRGPADGRAADEGPDIDFTFAQAISTPAFWFISLGHGFATIVLPAMQVHLGLLLGDAGFPLQTTALVVTTYTAVGMIFQLIGGYLGDLFPKRVGLLVFTSIQAVAILTLTSPSSHFMIYLFAVLMGIGWGGRNPLLIGIRGEYFGRASFGKILGFSTVPMNILMLFSAPFAGYIRDTTGTYTLAFLILGGLNFLGGIFFFMAKKPSRRRPAPRQ
;
A
#
# COMPACT_ATOMS: atom_id res chain seq x y z
N MET A 1 9.04 -9.73 -0.52
CA MET A 1 9.34 -10.34 -1.83
C MET A 1 8.10 -10.86 -2.54
N THR A 2 7.18 -11.59 -1.89
CA THR A 2 5.93 -12.09 -2.52
C THR A 2 4.96 -11.01 -2.97
N ASN A 3 4.96 -9.83 -2.33
CA ASN A 3 4.09 -8.71 -2.70
C ASN A 3 4.35 -8.20 -4.13
N VAL A 4 5.59 -8.20 -4.57
CA VAL A 4 5.95 -7.62 -5.88
C VAL A 4 5.35 -8.40 -7.04
N PRO A 5 5.58 -9.73 -7.17
CA PRO A 5 4.95 -10.51 -8.24
C PRO A 5 3.42 -10.48 -8.18
N PHE A 6 2.84 -10.45 -6.97
CA PHE A 6 1.38 -10.46 -6.79
C PHE A 6 0.72 -9.13 -7.12
N SER A 7 1.20 -7.99 -6.52
CA SER A 7 0.51 -6.70 -6.64
C SER A 7 1.13 -5.77 -7.67
N HIS A 8 2.46 -5.62 -7.65
CA HIS A 8 3.12 -4.64 -8.51
C HIS A 8 3.24 -5.09 -9.97
N ALA A 9 3.31 -6.42 -10.21
CA ALA A 9 3.36 -6.97 -11.55
C ALA A 9 1.97 -7.33 -12.12
N MET A 10 0.86 -7.04 -11.39
CA MET A 10 -0.48 -7.44 -11.84
C MET A 10 -0.85 -6.85 -13.20
N SER A 11 -0.45 -5.60 -13.50
CA SER A 11 -0.67 -5.01 -14.81
C SER A 11 0.06 -5.74 -15.96
N VAL A 12 1.17 -6.39 -15.64
CA VAL A 12 1.96 -7.19 -16.59
C VAL A 12 1.30 -8.56 -16.79
N TRP A 13 0.87 -9.21 -15.70
CA TRP A 13 0.10 -10.47 -15.77
C TRP A 13 -1.21 -10.30 -16.53
N ALA A 14 -1.91 -9.18 -16.32
CA ALA A 14 -3.20 -8.91 -16.97
C ALA A 14 -3.08 -8.90 -18.50
N VAL A 15 -1.99 -8.34 -19.04
CA VAL A 15 -1.74 -8.33 -20.49
C VAL A 15 -1.56 -9.76 -21.04
N ALA A 16 -0.75 -10.57 -20.38
CA ALA A 16 -0.52 -11.95 -20.81
C ALA A 16 -1.79 -12.81 -20.72
N LEU A 17 -2.60 -12.64 -19.67
CA LEU A 17 -3.85 -13.37 -19.49
C LEU A 17 -4.93 -12.92 -20.47
N GLU A 18 -5.03 -11.63 -20.79
CA GLU A 18 -5.93 -11.14 -21.82
C GLU A 18 -5.55 -11.72 -23.19
N HIS A 19 -4.25 -11.74 -23.52
CA HIS A 19 -3.74 -12.29 -24.77
C HIS A 19 -4.09 -13.78 -24.95
N ASP A 20 -3.88 -14.60 -23.90
CA ASP A 20 -4.03 -16.05 -24.02
C ASP A 20 -5.47 -16.53 -23.87
N PHE A 21 -6.27 -15.88 -23.00
CA PHE A 21 -7.62 -16.33 -22.68
C PHE A 21 -8.74 -15.45 -23.23
N GLY A 22 -8.43 -14.23 -23.68
CA GLY A 22 -9.44 -13.28 -24.16
C GLY A 22 -10.42 -12.83 -23.05
N TRP A 23 -10.03 -12.90 -21.77
CA TRP A 23 -10.89 -12.47 -20.68
C TRP A 23 -11.15 -10.98 -20.72
N SER A 24 -12.38 -10.57 -20.34
CA SER A 24 -12.71 -9.16 -20.30
C SER A 24 -11.91 -8.42 -19.23
N ARG A 25 -11.70 -7.15 -19.42
CA ARG A 25 -10.95 -6.31 -18.47
C ARG A 25 -11.67 -6.12 -17.15
N THR A 26 -13.01 -6.17 -17.18
CA THR A 26 -13.83 -6.26 -15.96
C THR A 26 -13.51 -7.52 -15.16
N GLN A 27 -13.42 -8.69 -15.84
CA GLN A 27 -13.09 -9.97 -15.18
C GLN A 27 -11.69 -9.93 -14.56
N LEU A 28 -10.69 -9.41 -15.27
CA LEU A 28 -9.34 -9.24 -14.72
C LEU A 28 -9.32 -8.28 -13.51
N GLY A 29 -10.07 -7.18 -13.60
CA GLY A 29 -10.21 -6.22 -12.50
C GLY A 29 -10.87 -6.80 -11.26
N PHE A 30 -11.80 -7.75 -11.42
CA PHE A 30 -12.51 -8.39 -10.32
C PHE A 30 -11.60 -9.23 -9.41
N ALA A 31 -10.51 -9.79 -9.93
CA ALA A 31 -9.52 -10.49 -9.12
C ALA A 31 -8.92 -9.56 -8.02
N MET A 32 -8.67 -8.29 -8.34
CA MET A 32 -8.18 -7.32 -7.36
C MET A 32 -9.22 -7.04 -6.25
N THR A 33 -10.51 -7.04 -6.60
CA THR A 33 -11.60 -6.94 -5.61
C THR A 33 -11.57 -8.10 -4.64
N LEU A 34 -11.42 -9.34 -5.14
CA LEU A 34 -11.33 -10.54 -4.29
C LEU A 34 -10.15 -10.45 -3.30
N ALA A 35 -8.98 -10.01 -3.77
CA ALA A 35 -7.84 -9.82 -2.90
C ALA A 35 -8.06 -8.73 -1.82
N ARG A 36 -8.81 -7.68 -2.14
CA ARG A 36 -9.16 -6.63 -1.17
C ARG A 36 -10.17 -7.11 -0.13
N VAL A 37 -11.17 -7.87 -0.56
CA VAL A 37 -12.13 -8.49 0.37
C VAL A 37 -11.43 -9.45 1.32
N GLU A 38 -10.53 -10.27 0.78
CA GLU A 38 -9.71 -11.20 1.56
C GLU A 38 -8.93 -10.45 2.65
N GLY A 39 -8.12 -9.44 2.30
CA GLY A 39 -7.36 -8.66 3.27
C GLY A 39 -8.21 -7.93 4.31
N GLY A 40 -9.43 -7.50 3.95
CA GLY A 40 -10.41 -6.90 4.87
C GLY A 40 -10.96 -7.90 5.88
N VAL A 41 -11.22 -9.12 5.46
CA VAL A 41 -11.80 -10.20 6.29
C VAL A 41 -10.73 -10.93 7.10
N LEU A 42 -9.60 -11.28 6.47
CA LEU A 42 -8.55 -12.08 7.12
C LEU A 42 -7.51 -11.24 7.87
N GLY A 43 -7.42 -9.94 7.63
CA GLY A 43 -6.47 -9.07 8.34
C GLY A 43 -6.48 -9.19 9.88
N PRO A 44 -7.65 -9.23 10.55
CA PRO A 44 -7.72 -9.51 11.99
C PRO A 44 -7.19 -10.89 12.38
N LEU A 45 -7.39 -11.91 11.52
CA LEU A 45 -6.87 -13.26 11.73
C LEU A 45 -5.34 -13.31 11.57
N GLU A 46 -4.79 -12.61 10.60
CA GLU A 46 -3.35 -12.47 10.39
C GLU A 46 -2.66 -11.89 11.64
N GLY A 47 -3.24 -10.84 12.21
CA GLY A 47 -2.79 -10.26 13.47
C GLY A 47 -2.86 -11.27 14.63
N TYR A 48 -4.00 -11.92 14.79
CA TYR A 48 -4.22 -12.94 15.84
C TYR A 48 -3.22 -14.09 15.74
N PHE A 49 -3.00 -14.63 14.52
CA PHE A 49 -2.03 -15.69 14.31
C PHE A 49 -0.59 -15.22 14.59
N SER A 50 -0.25 -14.01 14.14
CA SER A 50 1.07 -13.42 14.39
C SER A 50 1.37 -13.29 15.88
N ASP A 51 0.37 -12.90 16.70
CA ASP A 51 0.51 -12.75 18.15
C ASP A 51 0.56 -14.10 18.86
N ARG A 52 -0.23 -15.09 18.42
CA ARG A 52 -0.39 -16.38 19.12
C ARG A 52 0.68 -17.41 18.78
N ILE A 53 0.98 -17.60 17.50
CA ILE A 53 1.94 -18.62 17.01
C ILE A 53 3.31 -18.04 16.65
N GLY A 54 3.44 -16.71 16.70
CA GLY A 54 4.64 -15.95 16.41
C GLY A 54 4.82 -15.63 14.92
N THR A 55 5.48 -14.52 14.66
CA THR A 55 5.71 -13.99 13.30
C THR A 55 6.38 -15.00 12.37
N ARG A 56 7.36 -15.77 12.87
CA ARG A 56 8.09 -16.75 12.05
C ARG A 56 7.19 -17.80 11.41
N ARG A 57 6.28 -18.42 12.20
CA ARG A 57 5.36 -19.45 11.71
C ARG A 57 4.28 -18.84 10.80
N THR A 58 3.80 -17.67 11.15
CA THR A 58 2.81 -16.92 10.35
C THR A 58 3.37 -16.60 8.96
N VAL A 59 4.60 -16.08 8.89
CA VAL A 59 5.28 -15.78 7.62
C VAL A 59 5.58 -17.06 6.84
N LEU A 60 5.99 -18.16 7.49
CA LEU A 60 6.20 -19.43 6.82
C LEU A 60 4.91 -19.93 6.15
N PHE A 61 3.81 -19.93 6.90
CA PHE A 61 2.49 -20.28 6.34
C PHE A 61 2.15 -19.39 5.13
N GLY A 62 2.32 -18.08 5.25
CA GLY A 62 2.05 -17.14 4.16
C GLY A 62 2.93 -17.38 2.92
N LEU A 63 4.23 -17.63 3.10
CA LEU A 63 5.13 -17.93 1.98
C LEU A 63 4.78 -19.26 1.30
N VAL A 64 4.44 -20.29 2.08
CA VAL A 64 4.00 -21.59 1.53
C VAL A 64 2.69 -21.43 0.77
N ALA A 65 1.69 -20.79 1.36
CA ALA A 65 0.40 -20.54 0.69
C ALA A 65 0.59 -19.70 -0.59
N GLY A 66 1.41 -18.63 -0.53
CA GLY A 66 1.73 -17.81 -1.70
C GLY A 66 2.46 -18.58 -2.81
N GLY A 67 3.43 -19.42 -2.45
CA GLY A 67 4.13 -20.29 -3.41
C GLY A 67 3.20 -21.30 -4.07
N ILE A 68 2.34 -21.96 -3.28
CA ILE A 68 1.27 -22.85 -3.82
C ILE A 68 0.32 -22.05 -4.72
N GLY A 69 -0.07 -20.84 -4.31
CA GLY A 69 -0.92 -19.96 -5.11
C GLY A 69 -0.31 -19.65 -6.49
N PHE A 70 0.98 -19.37 -6.57
CA PHE A 70 1.67 -19.16 -7.86
C PHE A 70 1.77 -20.44 -8.69
N ILE A 71 1.94 -21.62 -8.07
CA ILE A 71 1.89 -22.90 -8.78
C ILE A 71 0.48 -23.17 -9.32
N LEU A 72 -0.57 -22.92 -8.54
CA LEU A 72 -1.95 -23.00 -9.01
C LEU A 72 -2.22 -22.00 -10.14
N PHE A 73 -1.70 -20.79 -10.01
CA PHE A 73 -1.81 -19.78 -11.04
C PHE A 73 -1.15 -20.21 -12.34
N SER A 74 -0.02 -20.91 -12.30
CA SER A 74 0.65 -21.44 -13.50
C SER A 74 -0.18 -22.49 -14.26
N GLN A 75 -1.16 -23.13 -13.61
CA GLN A 75 -2.01 -24.19 -14.19
C GLN A 75 -3.41 -23.67 -14.57
N VAL A 76 -3.63 -22.37 -14.55
CA VAL A 76 -4.92 -21.76 -14.85
C VAL A 76 -5.35 -22.06 -16.29
N GLN A 77 -6.57 -22.56 -16.45
CA GLN A 77 -7.22 -22.82 -17.75
C GLN A 77 -8.62 -22.20 -17.82
N SER A 78 -9.13 -21.67 -16.70
CA SER A 78 -10.44 -21.04 -16.63
C SER A 78 -10.45 -19.86 -15.69
N LEU A 79 -11.43 -18.97 -15.86
CA LEU A 79 -11.58 -17.76 -15.04
C LEU A 79 -11.74 -18.10 -13.56
N TRP A 80 -12.48 -19.17 -13.23
CA TRP A 80 -12.68 -19.60 -11.83
C TRP A 80 -11.38 -20.13 -11.19
N MET A 81 -10.56 -20.86 -11.95
CA MET A 81 -9.23 -21.29 -11.49
C MET A 81 -8.34 -20.08 -11.25
N PHE A 82 -8.40 -19.07 -12.12
CA PHE A 82 -7.69 -17.80 -11.93
C PHE A 82 -8.09 -17.11 -10.62
N TYR A 83 -9.39 -16.95 -10.36
CA TYR A 83 -9.88 -16.33 -9.13
C TYR A 83 -9.45 -17.11 -7.89
N LEU A 84 -9.57 -18.45 -7.93
CA LEU A 84 -9.15 -19.30 -6.82
C LEU A 84 -7.64 -19.17 -6.56
N ALA A 85 -6.81 -19.29 -7.59
CA ALA A 85 -5.36 -19.14 -7.47
C ALA A 85 -4.99 -17.73 -6.93
N TYR A 86 -5.68 -16.70 -7.41
CA TYR A 86 -5.46 -15.32 -6.98
C TYR A 86 -5.81 -15.10 -5.50
N VAL A 87 -6.92 -15.69 -5.02
CA VAL A 87 -7.29 -15.66 -3.60
C VAL A 87 -6.27 -16.40 -2.74
N VAL A 88 -5.78 -17.57 -3.19
CA VAL A 88 -4.72 -18.30 -2.46
C VAL A 88 -3.43 -17.47 -2.39
N MET A 89 -3.05 -16.81 -3.49
CA MET A 89 -1.91 -15.89 -3.49
C MET A 89 -2.14 -14.70 -2.53
N ALA A 90 -3.37 -14.15 -2.48
CA ALA A 90 -3.72 -13.05 -1.60
C ALA A 90 -3.58 -13.45 -0.13
N ILE A 91 -4.14 -14.61 0.26
CA ILE A 91 -3.98 -15.19 1.60
C ILE A 91 -2.48 -15.34 1.93
N GLY A 92 -1.73 -15.94 1.01
CA GLY A 92 -0.29 -16.08 1.19
C GLY A 92 0.42 -14.77 1.43
N GLN A 93 0.03 -13.74 0.70
CA GLN A 93 0.57 -12.40 0.86
C GLN A 93 0.18 -11.77 2.20
N GLY A 94 -1.07 -11.83 2.62
CA GLY A 94 -1.52 -11.26 3.88
C GLY A 94 -0.70 -11.81 5.06
N PHE A 95 -0.60 -13.13 5.15
CA PHE A 95 0.17 -13.79 6.22
C PHE A 95 1.70 -13.62 6.11
N ALA A 96 2.27 -13.30 4.96
CA ALA A 96 3.72 -13.14 4.77
C ALA A 96 4.17 -11.67 4.72
N SER A 97 3.27 -10.67 4.87
CA SER A 97 3.59 -9.30 4.51
C SER A 97 3.55 -8.32 5.70
N TRP A 98 2.71 -7.32 5.60
CA TRP A 98 2.78 -6.12 6.41
C TRP A 98 2.54 -6.34 7.91
N ILE A 99 1.45 -7.03 8.27
CA ILE A 99 1.04 -7.16 9.67
C ILE A 99 2.06 -7.96 10.50
N PRO A 100 2.48 -9.18 10.07
CA PRO A 100 3.49 -9.93 10.80
C PRO A 100 4.85 -9.21 10.87
N LEU A 101 5.26 -8.54 9.78
CA LEU A 101 6.51 -7.79 9.76
C LEU A 101 6.50 -6.62 10.75
N MET A 102 5.41 -5.86 10.81
CA MET A 102 5.27 -4.76 11.76
C MET A 102 5.21 -5.26 13.20
N THR A 103 4.56 -6.39 13.46
CA THR A 103 4.55 -7.03 14.78
C THR A 103 5.97 -7.39 15.21
N MET A 104 6.75 -8.02 14.34
CA MET A 104 8.15 -8.33 14.63
C MET A 104 9.00 -7.09 14.90
N LEU A 105 8.92 -6.09 14.02
CA LEU A 105 9.68 -4.84 14.19
C LEU A 105 9.33 -4.11 15.47
N ASN A 106 8.07 -4.18 15.90
CA ASN A 106 7.63 -3.60 17.18
C ASN A 106 8.23 -4.29 18.41
N HIS A 107 8.51 -5.60 18.32
CA HIS A 107 9.16 -6.33 19.41
C HIS A 107 10.67 -6.06 19.45
N TRP A 108 11.32 -5.91 18.30
CA TRP A 108 12.77 -5.75 18.21
C TRP A 108 13.24 -4.30 18.39
N PHE A 109 12.42 -3.30 17.98
CA PHE A 109 12.79 -1.90 17.99
C PHE A 109 11.78 -1.05 18.77
N SER A 110 12.25 -0.32 19.76
CA SER A 110 11.46 0.67 20.51
C SER A 110 11.87 2.10 20.14
N ARG A 111 13.16 2.44 20.22
CA ARG A 111 13.70 3.77 19.92
C ARG A 111 13.92 3.98 18.42
N ARG A 112 14.41 2.95 17.70
CA ARG A 112 14.75 3.02 16.27
C ARG A 112 13.68 2.41 15.36
N ARG A 113 12.45 2.28 15.84
CA ARG A 113 11.34 1.64 15.13
C ARG A 113 11.07 2.28 13.75
N SER A 114 11.02 3.62 13.68
CA SER A 114 10.78 4.33 12.42
C SER A 114 11.85 4.05 11.37
N VAL A 115 13.11 3.95 11.79
CA VAL A 115 14.24 3.61 10.92
C VAL A 115 14.11 2.19 10.41
N ALA A 116 13.80 1.22 11.29
CA ALA A 116 13.61 -0.18 10.90
C ALA A 116 12.44 -0.37 9.91
N VAL A 117 11.32 0.30 10.14
CA VAL A 117 10.17 0.33 9.21
C VAL A 117 10.57 0.98 7.87
N GLY A 118 11.34 2.06 7.90
CA GLY A 118 11.84 2.74 6.70
C GLY A 118 12.70 1.83 5.84
N TRP A 119 13.67 1.11 6.42
CA TRP A 119 14.50 0.13 5.71
C TRP A 119 13.69 -1.04 5.15
N SER A 120 12.69 -1.52 5.90
CA SER A 120 11.81 -2.61 5.44
C SER A 120 11.01 -2.18 4.20
N ASN A 121 10.47 -0.96 4.21
CA ASN A 121 9.76 -0.40 3.06
C ASN A 121 10.69 -0.17 1.86
N ALA A 122 11.91 0.32 2.09
CA ALA A 122 12.91 0.50 1.04
C ALA A 122 13.27 -0.84 0.39
N GLY A 123 13.49 -1.90 1.18
CA GLY A 123 13.75 -3.25 0.67
C GLY A 123 12.60 -3.80 -0.20
N GLY A 124 11.33 -3.56 0.20
CA GLY A 124 10.17 -3.93 -0.61
C GLY A 124 10.15 -3.22 -1.97
N ARG A 125 10.45 -1.92 -1.99
CA ARG A 125 10.49 -1.12 -3.22
C ARG A 125 11.65 -1.48 -4.14
N LEU A 126 12.84 -1.75 -3.58
CA LEU A 126 13.98 -2.27 -4.34
C LEU A 126 13.63 -3.59 -5.02
N GLY A 127 12.88 -4.47 -4.32
CA GLY A 127 12.36 -5.69 -4.95
C GLY A 127 11.47 -5.39 -6.16
N ALA A 128 10.61 -4.38 -6.10
CA ALA A 128 9.75 -3.99 -7.22
C ALA A 128 10.55 -3.45 -8.40
N LEU A 129 11.59 -2.64 -8.16
CA LEU A 129 12.45 -2.09 -9.21
C LEU A 129 13.14 -3.16 -10.05
N ILE A 130 13.44 -4.32 -9.46
CA ILE A 130 14.13 -5.43 -10.14
C ILE A 130 13.12 -6.44 -10.70
N LEU A 131 12.17 -6.89 -9.87
CA LEU A 131 11.30 -8.02 -10.23
C LEU A 131 10.25 -7.64 -11.29
N VAL A 132 9.70 -6.42 -11.28
CA VAL A 132 8.67 -6.06 -12.26
C VAL A 132 9.21 -6.06 -13.68
N PRO A 133 10.35 -5.42 -14.01
CA PRO A 133 10.96 -5.53 -15.34
C PRO A 133 11.36 -6.96 -15.71
N THR A 134 11.87 -7.75 -14.74
CA THR A 134 12.26 -9.14 -14.98
C THR A 134 11.05 -10.00 -15.34
N ILE A 135 9.93 -9.84 -14.62
CA ILE A 135 8.68 -10.55 -14.90
C ILE A 135 8.15 -10.12 -16.26
N ALA A 136 8.09 -8.81 -16.55
CA ALA A 136 7.62 -8.30 -17.84
C ALA A 136 8.47 -8.85 -19.00
N TRP A 137 9.80 -8.90 -18.81
CA TRP A 137 10.69 -9.53 -19.80
C TRP A 137 10.37 -11.01 -20.01
N ALA A 138 10.11 -11.75 -18.94
CA ALA A 138 9.90 -13.19 -19.00
C ALA A 138 8.56 -13.60 -19.64
N ILE A 139 7.50 -12.79 -19.45
CA ILE A 139 6.13 -13.13 -19.84
C ILE A 139 5.62 -12.34 -21.05
N ASP A 140 6.45 -11.54 -21.68
CA ASP A 140 6.09 -10.71 -22.84
C ASP A 140 5.56 -11.61 -23.98
N PRO A 141 4.27 -11.48 -24.36
CA PRO A 141 3.66 -12.36 -25.36
C PRO A 141 4.20 -12.16 -26.77
N ASP A 142 4.83 -11.00 -27.06
CA ASP A 142 5.41 -10.70 -28.38
C ASP A 142 6.72 -11.44 -28.64
N TYR A 143 7.26 -12.13 -27.63
CA TYR A 143 8.54 -12.83 -27.72
C TYR A 143 8.41 -14.25 -27.20
N ASP A 144 9.01 -15.20 -27.91
CA ASP A 144 9.10 -16.61 -27.49
C ASP A 144 10.12 -16.78 -26.34
N ARG A 145 9.68 -16.45 -25.12
CA ARG A 145 10.47 -16.57 -23.88
C ARG A 145 9.83 -17.61 -22.96
N LEU A 146 9.82 -17.33 -21.65
CA LEU A 146 9.29 -18.29 -20.68
C LEU A 146 7.75 -18.38 -20.69
N GLY A 147 7.08 -17.29 -21.08
CA GLY A 147 5.64 -17.16 -20.96
C GLY A 147 5.17 -17.03 -19.51
N TRP A 148 3.90 -16.68 -19.33
CA TRP A 148 3.34 -16.39 -18.01
C TRP A 148 3.24 -17.63 -17.13
N SER A 149 2.83 -18.79 -17.68
CA SER A 149 2.63 -20.04 -16.93
C SER A 149 3.95 -20.52 -16.31
N LEU A 150 5.02 -20.68 -17.12
CA LEU A 150 6.32 -21.14 -16.63
C LEU A 150 6.94 -20.10 -15.66
N THR A 151 6.79 -18.81 -15.93
CA THR A 151 7.28 -17.76 -15.02
C THR A 151 6.57 -17.83 -13.66
N ALA A 152 5.24 -18.03 -13.65
CA ALA A 152 4.49 -18.22 -12.41
C ALA A 152 4.94 -19.48 -11.65
N LEU A 153 5.15 -20.58 -12.35
CA LEU A 153 5.67 -21.83 -11.78
C LEU A 153 7.06 -21.61 -11.13
N ILE A 154 7.97 -20.96 -11.83
CA ILE A 154 9.31 -20.65 -11.31
C ILE A 154 9.21 -19.78 -10.05
N ILE A 155 8.38 -18.73 -10.07
CA ILE A 155 8.16 -17.87 -8.88
C ILE A 155 7.62 -18.71 -7.72
N GLY A 156 6.62 -19.56 -7.97
CA GLY A 156 6.03 -20.42 -6.94
C GLY A 156 7.06 -21.35 -6.31
N VAL A 157 7.85 -22.04 -7.13
CA VAL A 157 8.92 -22.95 -6.67
C VAL A 157 10.00 -22.18 -5.91
N VAL A 158 10.48 -21.04 -6.43
CA VAL A 158 11.50 -20.22 -5.75
C VAL A 158 10.98 -19.74 -4.39
N VAL A 159 9.73 -19.28 -4.31
CA VAL A 159 9.12 -18.85 -3.03
C VAL A 159 9.08 -20.03 -2.04
N LEU A 160 8.68 -21.24 -2.46
CA LEU A 160 8.65 -22.42 -1.60
C LEU A 160 10.06 -22.82 -1.12
N VAL A 161 11.02 -22.85 -2.01
CA VAL A 161 12.42 -23.21 -1.68
C VAL A 161 13.01 -22.20 -0.70
N VAL A 162 12.78 -20.91 -0.93
CA VAL A 162 13.31 -19.83 -0.09
C VAL A 162 12.54 -19.67 1.22
N ALA A 163 11.27 -20.10 1.28
CA ALA A 163 10.41 -19.93 2.46
C ALA A 163 11.05 -20.49 3.73
N PHE A 164 11.60 -21.69 3.67
CA PHE A 164 12.15 -22.35 4.85
C PHE A 164 13.46 -21.71 5.35
N PRO A 165 14.52 -21.52 4.54
CA PRO A 165 15.73 -20.84 4.98
C PRO A 165 15.48 -19.39 5.37
N PHE A 166 14.62 -18.65 4.64
CA PHE A 166 14.30 -17.26 4.95
C PHE A 166 13.62 -17.12 6.32
N THR A 167 12.65 -17.97 6.62
CA THR A 167 11.93 -17.90 7.90
C THR A 167 12.80 -18.32 9.08
N ARG A 168 13.90 -19.05 8.88
CA ARG A 168 14.88 -19.30 9.93
C ARG A 168 15.61 -18.04 10.40
N LEU A 169 15.73 -17.03 9.54
CA LEU A 169 16.31 -15.74 9.89
C LEU A 169 15.34 -14.88 10.71
N ILE A 170 14.02 -15.15 10.64
CA ILE A 170 13.01 -14.42 11.40
C ILE A 170 13.01 -14.88 12.86
N ARG A 171 13.18 -13.93 13.77
CA ARG A 171 13.15 -14.14 15.20
C ARG A 171 11.98 -13.39 15.80
N ASN A 172 11.10 -14.08 16.56
CA ASN A 172 9.85 -13.50 17.05
C ASN A 172 10.09 -12.35 18.03
N ARG A 173 10.87 -12.60 19.06
CA ARG A 173 11.11 -11.64 20.15
C ARG A 173 12.57 -11.66 20.60
N PRO A 174 13.19 -10.52 20.94
CA PRO A 174 14.55 -10.46 21.41
C PRO A 174 14.75 -11.23 22.73
N GLN A 175 13.73 -11.24 23.61
CA GLN A 175 13.78 -11.92 24.90
C GLN A 175 14.01 -13.44 24.79
N GLU A 176 13.54 -14.08 23.72
CA GLU A 176 13.76 -15.51 23.44
C GLU A 176 15.25 -15.84 23.24
N TYR A 177 16.07 -14.82 23.02
CA TYR A 177 17.53 -14.93 22.77
C TYR A 177 18.34 -14.22 23.85
N GLY A 178 17.73 -13.88 24.98
CA GLY A 178 18.41 -13.13 26.06
C GLY A 178 18.81 -11.70 25.68
N LEU A 179 18.15 -11.15 24.64
CA LEU A 179 18.42 -9.80 24.14
C LEU A 179 17.30 -8.85 24.56
N LEU A 180 17.64 -7.57 24.68
CA LEU A 180 16.68 -6.49 24.86
C LEU A 180 16.40 -5.77 23.54
N PRO A 181 15.23 -5.10 23.39
CA PRO A 181 14.93 -4.28 22.23
C PRO A 181 16.03 -3.22 21.96
N ASP A 182 16.27 -2.92 20.68
CA ASP A 182 17.31 -1.99 20.23
C ASP A 182 18.76 -2.40 20.59
N GLY A 183 18.99 -3.64 21.05
CA GLY A 183 20.29 -4.10 21.54
C GLY A 183 20.72 -3.43 22.85
N ALA A 184 19.75 -2.96 23.65
CA ALA A 184 20.05 -2.33 24.94
C ALA A 184 20.74 -3.31 25.90
N THR A 185 21.66 -2.81 26.70
CA THR A 185 22.35 -3.59 27.76
C THR A 185 21.58 -3.63 29.06
N GLU A 186 20.67 -2.67 29.30
CA GLU A 186 19.83 -2.59 30.46
C GLU A 186 18.34 -2.53 30.06
N ALA A 187 17.50 -3.17 30.86
CA ALA A 187 16.05 -3.13 30.63
C ALA A 187 15.55 -1.68 30.78
N PRO A 188 14.70 -1.19 29.85
CA PRO A 188 14.10 0.13 30.02
C PRO A 188 13.32 0.18 31.33
N PRO A 189 13.37 1.31 32.06
CA PRO A 189 12.64 1.45 33.32
C PRO A 189 11.14 1.16 33.10
N PRO A 190 10.46 0.51 34.04
CA PRO A 190 9.05 0.16 33.90
C PRO A 190 8.21 1.42 33.62
N VAL A 191 7.27 1.32 32.67
CA VAL A 191 6.44 2.42 32.14
C VAL A 191 5.78 3.26 33.26
N ARG A 192 5.56 2.70 34.46
CA ARG A 192 5.07 3.43 35.61
C ARG A 192 6.02 4.52 36.14
N ALA A 193 7.32 4.38 35.93
CA ALA A 193 8.32 5.35 36.39
C ALA A 193 8.45 6.56 35.43
N VAL A 194 8.01 6.40 34.18
CA VAL A 194 8.09 7.46 33.12
C VAL A 194 6.91 8.42 33.20
N LEU A 195 5.77 7.98 33.80
CA LEU A 195 4.58 8.84 33.99
C LEU A 195 4.74 9.90 35.07
N GLY A 196 5.81 9.85 35.88
CA GLY A 196 6.08 10.78 36.97
C GLY A 196 7.23 11.76 36.76
N ARG A 197 7.97 11.69 35.65
CA ARG A 197 9.00 12.66 35.27
C ARG A 197 8.60 13.38 33.99
N GLY A 198 8.25 14.64 34.13
CA GLY A 198 8.19 15.57 33.04
C GLY A 198 9.51 15.58 32.26
N PRO A 199 9.55 16.00 31.00
CA PRO A 199 10.74 15.98 30.16
C PRO A 199 11.80 16.89 30.77
N ALA A 200 12.85 16.28 31.33
CA ALA A 200 14.08 16.96 31.63
C ALA A 200 14.91 16.89 30.35
N ASP A 201 14.67 17.83 29.44
CA ASP A 201 15.65 18.45 28.56
C ASP A 201 14.95 19.50 27.70
N GLY A 202 15.44 20.71 27.83
CA GLY A 202 14.88 21.97 27.37
C GLY A 202 14.81 22.18 25.83
N ARG A 203 13.99 21.38 25.13
CA ARG A 203 13.56 21.64 23.73
C ARG A 203 12.12 21.21 23.51
N ALA A 204 11.21 21.72 24.32
CA ALA A 204 9.76 21.62 24.10
C ALA A 204 9.07 22.82 24.74
N ALA A 205 9.44 24.00 24.32
CA ALA A 205 8.68 25.21 24.62
C ALA A 205 8.09 25.66 23.29
N ASP A 206 6.87 25.29 23.04
CA ASP A 206 5.79 25.97 22.31
C ASP A 206 4.74 25.03 21.67
N GLU A 207 4.66 23.77 22.04
CA GLU A 207 3.50 22.95 21.70
C GLU A 207 2.52 22.99 22.89
N GLY A 208 1.40 23.68 22.68
CA GLY A 208 0.28 23.66 23.62
C GLY A 208 -0.13 22.21 23.96
N PRO A 209 -0.87 21.97 25.08
CA PRO A 209 -1.13 20.64 25.61
C PRO A 209 -1.63 19.70 24.53
N ASP A 210 -0.95 18.54 24.35
CA ASP A 210 -1.32 17.47 23.42
C ASP A 210 -2.80 17.14 23.62
N ILE A 211 -3.63 17.48 22.63
CA ILE A 211 -5.07 17.28 22.71
C ILE A 211 -5.33 15.85 22.26
N ASP A 212 -5.36 14.90 23.22
CA ASP A 212 -5.75 13.54 22.94
C ASP A 212 -7.27 13.41 22.81
N PHE A 213 -7.70 12.94 21.63
CA PHE A 213 -9.10 12.58 21.38
C PHE A 213 -9.32 11.11 21.70
N THR A 214 -10.43 10.79 22.37
CA THR A 214 -10.93 9.41 22.36
C THR A 214 -11.44 9.06 20.95
N PHE A 215 -11.53 7.77 20.64
CA PHE A 215 -12.06 7.33 19.36
C PHE A 215 -13.44 7.90 19.05
N ALA A 216 -14.37 7.85 20.03
CA ALA A 216 -15.72 8.41 19.86
C ALA A 216 -15.72 9.92 19.59
N GLN A 217 -14.85 10.68 20.26
CA GLN A 217 -14.68 12.10 20.00
C GLN A 217 -14.11 12.38 18.61
N ALA A 218 -13.14 11.57 18.15
CA ALA A 218 -12.54 11.76 16.83
C ALA A 218 -13.57 11.56 15.71
N ILE A 219 -14.34 10.47 15.74
CA ILE A 219 -15.36 10.16 14.70
C ILE A 219 -16.51 11.15 14.66
N SER A 220 -16.76 11.87 15.76
CA SER A 220 -17.79 12.93 15.79
C SER A 220 -17.34 14.25 15.15
N THR A 221 -16.05 14.37 14.79
CA THR A 221 -15.53 15.59 14.15
C THR A 221 -15.67 15.53 12.61
N PRO A 222 -16.02 16.64 11.94
CA PRO A 222 -15.98 16.71 10.47
C PRO A 222 -14.57 16.43 9.90
N ALA A 223 -13.51 16.82 10.63
CA ALA A 223 -12.13 16.62 10.23
C ALA A 223 -11.80 15.14 10.02
N PHE A 224 -12.32 14.25 10.88
CA PHE A 224 -12.15 12.81 10.74
C PHE A 224 -12.70 12.30 9.41
N TRP A 225 -13.91 12.68 9.05
CA TRP A 225 -14.55 12.24 7.81
C TRP A 225 -13.92 12.88 6.57
N PHE A 226 -13.52 14.15 6.62
CA PHE A 226 -12.77 14.77 5.53
C PHE A 226 -11.42 14.09 5.28
N ILE A 227 -10.66 13.74 6.32
CA ILE A 227 -9.40 13.01 6.17
C ILE A 227 -9.65 11.58 5.66
N SER A 228 -10.68 10.89 6.15
CA SER A 228 -11.00 9.51 5.79
C SER A 228 -11.48 9.39 4.34
N LEU A 229 -12.43 10.21 3.93
CA LEU A 229 -12.94 10.28 2.55
C LEU A 229 -11.89 10.82 1.60
N GLY A 230 -11.15 11.85 2.02
CA GLY A 230 -10.01 12.37 1.26
C GLY A 230 -8.97 11.28 0.96
N HIS A 231 -8.65 10.44 1.95
CA HIS A 231 -7.77 9.29 1.75
C HIS A 231 -8.35 8.27 0.78
N GLY A 232 -9.64 7.97 0.89
CA GLY A 232 -10.31 7.03 0.00
C GLY A 232 -10.28 7.51 -1.46
N PHE A 233 -10.74 8.72 -1.71
CA PHE A 233 -10.76 9.30 -3.06
C PHE A 233 -9.35 9.50 -3.63
N ALA A 234 -8.39 9.95 -2.83
CA ALA A 234 -7.01 10.10 -3.28
C ALA A 234 -6.31 8.77 -3.62
N THR A 235 -6.84 7.64 -3.16
CA THR A 235 -6.21 6.32 -3.33
C THR A 235 -6.99 5.43 -4.31
N ILE A 236 -8.23 5.81 -4.65
CA ILE A 236 -9.16 5.01 -5.47
C ILE A 236 -8.56 4.54 -6.80
N VAL A 237 -7.69 5.32 -7.42
CA VAL A 237 -7.09 5.00 -8.73
C VAL A 237 -6.10 3.85 -8.68
N LEU A 238 -5.51 3.54 -7.51
CA LEU A 238 -4.40 2.57 -7.42
C LEU A 238 -4.76 1.16 -7.89
N PRO A 239 -5.90 0.53 -7.48
CA PRO A 239 -6.26 -0.79 -7.99
C PRO A 239 -6.53 -0.81 -9.50
N ALA A 240 -7.17 0.24 -10.03
CA ALA A 240 -7.37 0.37 -11.47
C ALA A 240 -6.03 0.41 -12.22
N MET A 241 -5.07 1.18 -11.75
CA MET A 241 -3.72 1.21 -12.33
C MET A 241 -2.98 -0.12 -12.18
N GLN A 242 -3.09 -0.77 -11.02
CA GLN A 242 -2.42 -2.05 -10.78
C GLN A 242 -2.84 -3.14 -11.76
N VAL A 243 -4.07 -3.10 -12.27
CA VAL A 243 -4.58 -4.07 -13.25
C VAL A 243 -4.44 -3.53 -14.68
N HIS A 244 -4.92 -2.32 -14.92
CA HIS A 244 -5.19 -1.85 -16.28
C HIS A 244 -4.07 -1.02 -16.91
N LEU A 245 -3.01 -0.66 -16.18
CA LEU A 245 -1.93 0.16 -16.74
C LEU A 245 -1.26 -0.51 -17.95
N GLY A 246 -0.93 -1.81 -17.84
CA GLY A 246 -0.35 -2.57 -18.94
C GLY A 246 -1.27 -2.69 -20.14
N LEU A 247 -2.55 -3.00 -19.87
CA LEU A 247 -3.59 -3.10 -20.88
C LEU A 247 -3.85 -1.78 -21.61
N LEU A 248 -3.86 -0.66 -20.87
CA LEU A 248 -4.02 0.69 -21.42
C LEU A 248 -2.84 1.09 -22.32
N LEU A 249 -1.62 0.81 -21.86
CA LEU A 249 -0.42 1.12 -22.66
C LEU A 249 -0.31 0.21 -23.89
N GLY A 250 -0.73 -1.06 -23.78
CA GLY A 250 -0.86 -1.99 -24.91
C GLY A 250 -1.86 -1.50 -25.95
N ASP A 251 -3.06 -1.02 -25.53
CA ASP A 251 -4.03 -0.39 -26.43
C ASP A 251 -3.46 0.83 -27.17
N ALA A 252 -2.55 1.56 -26.55
CA ALA A 252 -1.86 2.70 -27.14
C ALA A 252 -0.64 2.30 -28.01
N GLY A 253 -0.38 1.01 -28.18
CA GLY A 253 0.71 0.48 -29.03
C GLY A 253 2.08 0.44 -28.34
N PHE A 254 2.15 0.56 -27.01
CA PHE A 254 3.42 0.48 -26.29
C PHE A 254 3.73 -0.95 -25.83
N PRO A 255 4.99 -1.39 -25.98
CA PRO A 255 5.40 -2.73 -25.57
C PRO A 255 5.29 -2.91 -24.05
N LEU A 256 5.12 -4.17 -23.60
CA LEU A 256 4.97 -4.54 -22.19
C LEU A 256 6.12 -4.05 -21.31
N GLN A 257 7.33 -3.98 -21.86
CA GLN A 257 8.50 -3.44 -21.18
C GLN A 257 8.32 -1.96 -20.79
N THR A 258 7.62 -1.18 -21.58
CA THR A 258 7.29 0.22 -21.24
C THR A 258 6.44 0.27 -19.98
N THR A 259 5.45 -0.61 -19.82
CA THR A 259 4.67 -0.72 -18.59
C THR A 259 5.56 -0.99 -17.38
N ALA A 260 6.47 -1.94 -17.48
CA ALA A 260 7.39 -2.28 -16.40
C ALA A 260 8.28 -1.10 -16.01
N LEU A 261 8.82 -0.37 -17.00
CA LEU A 261 9.65 0.82 -16.79
C LEU A 261 8.85 1.98 -16.16
N VAL A 262 7.60 2.16 -16.54
CA VAL A 262 6.69 3.14 -15.94
C VAL A 262 6.43 2.82 -14.47
N VAL A 263 6.12 1.55 -14.15
CA VAL A 263 5.94 1.09 -12.76
C VAL A 263 7.21 1.31 -11.94
N THR A 264 8.36 0.97 -12.52
CA THR A 264 9.68 1.18 -11.91
C THR A 264 9.93 2.67 -11.64
N THR A 265 9.67 3.54 -12.62
CA THR A 265 9.88 4.99 -12.55
C THR A 265 9.01 5.62 -11.45
N TYR A 266 7.68 5.38 -11.43
CA TYR A 266 6.86 5.99 -10.39
C TYR A 266 7.17 5.44 -9.00
N THR A 267 7.63 4.18 -8.90
CA THR A 267 8.06 3.60 -7.62
C THR A 267 9.34 4.25 -7.11
N ALA A 268 10.35 4.44 -7.98
CA ALA A 268 11.62 5.08 -7.64
C ALA A 268 11.42 6.55 -7.24
N VAL A 269 10.69 7.31 -8.06
CA VAL A 269 10.35 8.71 -7.77
C VAL A 269 9.53 8.80 -6.47
N GLY A 270 8.58 7.90 -6.28
CA GLY A 270 7.76 7.83 -5.06
C GLY A 270 8.59 7.56 -3.80
N MET A 271 9.67 6.79 -3.89
CA MET A 271 10.58 6.55 -2.78
C MET A 271 11.32 7.84 -2.38
N ILE A 272 11.80 8.60 -3.35
CA ILE A 272 12.48 9.89 -3.12
C ILE A 272 11.51 10.89 -2.52
N PHE A 273 10.33 11.05 -3.12
CA PHE A 273 9.34 12.03 -2.67
C PHE A 273 8.65 11.64 -1.36
N GLN A 274 8.72 10.40 -0.92
CA GLN A 274 8.29 10.03 0.42
C GLN A 274 9.17 10.67 1.51
N LEU A 275 10.47 10.79 1.28
CA LEU A 275 11.38 11.48 2.19
C LEU A 275 11.16 13.00 2.14
N ILE A 276 11.07 13.55 0.92
CA ILE A 276 10.82 14.98 0.70
C ILE A 276 9.46 15.39 1.30
N GLY A 277 8.41 14.60 1.07
CA GLY A 277 7.07 14.86 1.62
C GLY A 277 7.05 14.83 3.14
N GLY A 278 7.79 13.90 3.76
CA GLY A 278 7.96 13.88 5.22
C GLY A 278 8.57 15.19 5.73
N TYR A 279 9.69 15.62 5.15
CA TYR A 279 10.36 16.88 5.51
C TYR A 279 9.46 18.12 5.27
N LEU A 280 8.81 18.21 4.11
CA LEU A 280 7.88 19.30 3.81
C LEU A 280 6.68 19.32 4.75
N GLY A 281 6.22 18.16 5.22
CA GLY A 281 5.12 18.05 6.19
C GLY A 281 5.44 18.63 7.56
N ASP A 282 6.72 18.78 7.91
CA ASP A 282 7.17 19.44 9.13
C ASP A 282 7.30 20.98 8.95
N LEU A 283 7.47 21.47 7.71
CA LEU A 283 7.61 22.89 7.40
C LEU A 283 6.29 23.58 7.08
N PHE A 284 5.34 22.88 6.46
CA PHE A 284 4.10 23.45 5.97
C PHE A 284 2.86 22.78 6.57
N PRO A 285 1.70 23.47 6.62
CA PRO A 285 0.45 22.84 7.08
C PRO A 285 0.14 21.59 6.25
N LYS A 286 0.04 20.42 6.91
CA LYS A 286 -0.13 19.11 6.27
C LYS A 286 -1.31 19.06 5.31
N ARG A 287 -2.43 19.77 5.62
CA ARG A 287 -3.59 19.85 4.74
C ARG A 287 -3.30 20.49 3.38
N VAL A 288 -2.40 21.49 3.34
CA VAL A 288 -1.96 22.12 2.09
C VAL A 288 -1.06 21.19 1.29
N GLY A 289 -0.08 20.57 1.96
CA GLY A 289 0.77 19.55 1.33
C GLY A 289 -0.03 18.38 0.74
N LEU A 290 -1.06 17.91 1.46
CA LEU A 290 -1.97 16.87 0.98
C LEU A 290 -2.75 17.32 -0.26
N LEU A 291 -3.28 18.55 -0.30
CA LEU A 291 -3.93 19.11 -1.50
C LEU A 291 -2.95 19.13 -2.67
N VAL A 292 -1.75 19.70 -2.48
CA VAL A 292 -0.75 19.86 -3.55
C VAL A 292 -0.33 18.50 -4.13
N PHE A 293 0.08 17.55 -3.28
CA PHE A 293 0.51 16.23 -3.75
C PHE A 293 -0.63 15.43 -4.39
N THR A 294 -1.86 15.55 -3.88
CA THR A 294 -3.02 14.90 -4.50
C THR A 294 -3.40 15.55 -5.81
N SER A 295 -3.26 16.88 -5.94
CA SER A 295 -3.48 17.57 -7.22
C SER A 295 -2.43 17.16 -8.27
N ILE A 296 -1.17 17.05 -7.90
CA ILE A 296 -0.11 16.53 -8.79
C ILE A 296 -0.46 15.10 -9.25
N GLN A 297 -0.94 14.26 -8.34
CA GLN A 297 -1.38 12.90 -8.67
C GLN A 297 -2.60 12.92 -9.62
N ALA A 298 -3.56 13.81 -9.41
CA ALA A 298 -4.72 13.96 -10.30
C ALA A 298 -4.28 14.37 -11.72
N VAL A 299 -3.38 15.34 -11.83
CA VAL A 299 -2.79 15.73 -13.14
C VAL A 299 -2.09 14.55 -13.78
N ALA A 300 -1.32 13.76 -13.03
CA ALA A 300 -0.71 12.53 -13.54
C ALA A 300 -1.76 11.60 -14.15
N ILE A 301 -2.85 11.32 -13.43
CA ILE A 301 -3.91 10.44 -13.92
C ILE A 301 -4.52 10.95 -15.22
N LEU A 302 -4.70 12.27 -15.36
CA LEU A 302 -5.23 12.87 -16.57
C LEU A 302 -4.32 12.68 -17.78
N THR A 303 -3.00 12.57 -17.62
CA THR A 303 -2.10 12.26 -18.74
C THR A 303 -2.31 10.86 -19.31
N LEU A 304 -2.89 9.92 -18.55
CA LEU A 304 -3.25 8.58 -19.03
C LEU A 304 -4.51 8.53 -19.87
N THR A 305 -5.31 9.59 -19.91
CA THR A 305 -6.56 9.62 -20.69
C THR A 305 -6.27 9.61 -22.20
N SER A 306 -5.07 10.03 -22.61
CA SER A 306 -4.62 10.04 -24.02
C SER A 306 -3.10 9.83 -24.09
N PRO A 307 -2.59 8.61 -23.84
CA PRO A 307 -1.17 8.31 -23.84
C PRO A 307 -0.63 8.25 -25.27
N SER A 308 -0.32 9.41 -25.86
CA SER A 308 0.08 9.53 -27.29
C SER A 308 1.59 9.45 -27.53
N SER A 309 2.41 9.53 -26.50
CA SER A 309 3.87 9.55 -26.64
C SER A 309 4.59 9.01 -25.40
N HIS A 310 5.82 8.55 -25.57
CA HIS A 310 6.69 8.15 -24.45
C HIS A 310 6.86 9.29 -23.43
N PHE A 311 6.94 10.54 -23.88
CA PHE A 311 7.02 11.69 -23.00
C PHE A 311 5.82 11.76 -22.04
N MET A 312 4.61 11.64 -22.56
CA MET A 312 3.37 11.66 -21.75
C MET A 312 3.35 10.54 -20.71
N ILE A 313 3.78 9.36 -21.07
CA ILE A 313 3.79 8.18 -20.21
C ILE A 313 4.82 8.33 -19.07
N TYR A 314 6.03 8.81 -19.39
CA TYR A 314 7.02 9.06 -18.34
C TYR A 314 6.70 10.29 -17.51
N LEU A 315 6.05 11.31 -18.09
CA LEU A 315 5.50 12.44 -17.32
C LEU A 315 4.48 11.94 -16.29
N PHE A 316 3.55 11.06 -16.72
CA PHE A 316 2.64 10.36 -15.81
C PHE A 316 3.43 9.68 -14.67
N ALA A 317 4.43 8.87 -15.01
CA ALA A 317 5.18 8.10 -14.01
C ALA A 317 5.87 9.01 -12.98
N VAL A 318 6.48 10.09 -13.42
CA VAL A 318 7.15 11.07 -12.54
C VAL A 318 6.12 11.77 -11.65
N LEU A 319 5.07 12.36 -12.23
CA LEU A 319 4.03 13.06 -11.47
C LEU A 319 3.30 12.13 -10.50
N MET A 320 3.01 10.89 -10.91
CA MET A 320 2.40 9.88 -10.05
C MET A 320 3.30 9.53 -8.86
N GLY A 321 4.60 9.37 -9.11
CA GLY A 321 5.59 9.12 -8.06
C GLY A 321 5.68 10.28 -7.07
N ILE A 322 5.71 11.53 -7.56
CA ILE A 322 5.72 12.74 -6.74
C ILE A 322 4.47 12.79 -5.86
N GLY A 323 3.30 12.70 -6.47
CA GLY A 323 2.01 12.86 -5.79
C GLY A 323 1.77 11.77 -4.75
N TRP A 324 1.92 10.50 -5.15
CA TRP A 324 1.71 9.36 -4.26
C TRP A 324 2.76 9.27 -3.16
N GLY A 325 4.05 9.42 -3.51
CA GLY A 325 5.16 9.36 -2.55
C GLY A 325 5.08 10.47 -1.50
N GLY A 326 4.94 11.72 -1.94
CA GLY A 326 4.93 12.89 -1.06
C GLY A 326 3.73 12.94 -0.13
N ARG A 327 2.57 12.44 -0.55
CA ARG A 327 1.35 12.41 0.25
C ARG A 327 1.42 11.47 1.45
N ASN A 328 2.04 10.30 1.32
CA ASN A 328 1.94 9.22 2.31
C ASN A 328 2.36 9.61 3.74
N PRO A 329 3.51 10.23 3.98
CA PRO A 329 3.91 10.64 5.33
C PRO A 329 2.98 11.69 5.93
N LEU A 330 2.45 12.62 5.11
CA LEU A 330 1.52 13.65 5.55
C LEU A 330 0.20 13.07 6.02
N LEU A 331 -0.29 11.99 5.35
CA LEU A 331 -1.52 11.30 5.73
C LEU A 331 -1.46 10.68 7.12
N ILE A 332 -0.33 10.14 7.50
CA ILE A 332 -0.12 9.61 8.85
C ILE A 332 0.05 10.77 9.83
N GLY A 333 0.85 11.76 9.47
CA GLY A 333 1.17 12.91 10.30
C GLY A 333 -0.04 13.77 10.65
N ILE A 334 -0.94 14.03 9.71
CA ILE A 334 -2.13 14.87 9.97
C ILE A 334 -3.08 14.21 10.99
N ARG A 335 -3.20 12.88 10.98
CA ARG A 335 -4.01 12.18 11.99
C ARG A 335 -3.43 12.29 13.39
N GLY A 336 -2.10 12.15 13.52
CA GLY A 336 -1.40 12.33 14.80
C GLY A 336 -1.54 13.75 15.33
N GLU A 337 -1.37 14.75 14.44
CA GLU A 337 -1.48 16.17 14.79
C GLU A 337 -2.90 16.60 15.21
N TYR A 338 -3.95 16.02 14.59
CA TYR A 338 -5.34 16.41 14.82
C TYR A 338 -5.99 15.67 15.98
N PHE A 339 -5.64 14.42 16.21
CA PHE A 339 -6.33 13.55 17.15
C PHE A 339 -5.46 13.05 18.32
N GLY A 340 -4.16 13.35 18.32
CA GLY A 340 -3.23 12.93 19.36
C GLY A 340 -2.83 11.45 19.24
N ARG A 341 -2.22 10.91 20.32
CA ARG A 341 -1.57 9.59 20.30
C ARG A 341 -2.35 8.51 21.05
N ALA A 342 -3.19 8.87 22.01
CA ALA A 342 -3.85 7.93 22.94
C ALA A 342 -4.73 6.87 22.24
N SER A 343 -5.47 7.26 21.21
CA SER A 343 -6.36 6.35 20.44
C SER A 343 -5.93 6.21 18.97
N PHE A 344 -4.68 6.55 18.65
CA PHE A 344 -4.20 6.67 17.26
C PHE A 344 -4.46 5.42 16.42
N GLY A 345 -4.17 4.22 16.93
CA GLY A 345 -4.37 2.97 16.19
C GLY A 345 -5.82 2.72 15.80
N LYS A 346 -6.77 2.98 16.73
CA LYS A 346 -8.21 2.83 16.47
C LYS A 346 -8.69 3.87 15.43
N ILE A 347 -8.24 5.11 15.57
CA ILE A 347 -8.57 6.22 14.66
C ILE A 347 -8.00 5.94 13.27
N LEU A 348 -6.74 5.52 13.16
CA LEU A 348 -6.10 5.17 11.89
C LEU A 348 -6.84 4.02 11.21
N GLY A 349 -7.08 2.92 11.92
CA GLY A 349 -7.75 1.74 11.37
C GLY A 349 -9.15 2.07 10.84
N PHE A 350 -9.98 2.74 11.64
CA PHE A 350 -11.34 3.08 11.21
C PHE A 350 -11.36 4.14 10.08
N SER A 351 -10.41 5.07 10.07
CA SER A 351 -10.30 6.08 9.01
C SER A 351 -9.89 5.53 7.65
N THR A 352 -9.41 4.29 7.56
CA THR A 352 -9.10 3.61 6.30
C THR A 352 -10.27 2.81 5.73
N VAL A 353 -11.37 2.64 6.48
CA VAL A 353 -12.55 1.89 6.02
C VAL A 353 -13.14 2.48 4.73
N PRO A 354 -13.41 3.81 4.61
CA PRO A 354 -13.90 4.39 3.36
C PRO A 354 -12.95 4.14 2.18
N MET A 355 -11.64 4.21 2.40
CA MET A 355 -10.64 3.89 1.39
C MET A 355 -10.78 2.46 0.88
N ASN A 356 -10.85 1.50 1.78
CA ASN A 356 -10.96 0.08 1.41
C ASN A 356 -12.23 -0.19 0.61
N ILE A 357 -13.38 0.38 1.02
CA ILE A 357 -14.65 0.26 0.30
C ILE A 357 -14.54 0.83 -1.13
N LEU A 358 -13.99 2.03 -1.29
CA LEU A 358 -13.84 2.66 -2.60
C LEU A 358 -12.89 1.88 -3.51
N MET A 359 -11.82 1.33 -2.94
CA MET A 359 -10.85 0.54 -3.70
C MET A 359 -11.40 -0.80 -4.24
N LEU A 360 -12.46 -1.36 -3.63
CA LEU A 360 -13.10 -2.59 -4.12
C LEU A 360 -13.66 -2.43 -5.54
N PHE A 361 -14.18 -1.26 -5.85
CA PHE A 361 -14.89 -1.02 -7.11
C PHE A 361 -13.99 -0.47 -8.22
N SER A 362 -12.84 0.06 -7.90
CA SER A 362 -12.03 0.86 -8.82
C SER A 362 -11.51 0.09 -10.04
N ALA A 363 -10.98 -1.13 -9.85
CA ALA A 363 -10.49 -1.92 -10.97
C ALA A 363 -11.63 -2.50 -11.83
N PRO A 364 -12.69 -3.14 -11.27
CA PRO A 364 -13.84 -3.55 -12.08
C PRO A 364 -14.51 -2.40 -12.81
N PHE A 365 -14.61 -1.23 -12.19
CA PHE A 365 -15.18 -0.02 -12.81
C PHE A 365 -14.37 0.40 -14.04
N ALA A 366 -13.04 0.48 -13.93
CA ALA A 366 -12.20 0.85 -15.07
C ALA A 366 -12.29 -0.18 -16.20
N GLY A 367 -12.33 -1.47 -15.87
CA GLY A 367 -12.55 -2.55 -16.83
C GLY A 367 -13.91 -2.45 -17.53
N TYR A 368 -14.99 -2.27 -16.77
CA TYR A 368 -16.35 -2.13 -17.30
C TYR A 368 -16.47 -0.96 -18.29
N ILE A 369 -15.94 0.21 -17.92
CA ILE A 369 -15.93 1.36 -18.84
C ILE A 369 -15.19 1.02 -20.12
N ARG A 370 -14.02 0.36 -20.03
CA ARG A 370 -13.25 -0.04 -21.21
C ARG A 370 -13.99 -1.06 -22.08
N ASP A 371 -14.59 -2.08 -21.44
CA ASP A 371 -15.33 -3.14 -22.16
C ASP A 371 -16.55 -2.59 -22.89
N THR A 372 -17.20 -1.53 -22.35
CA THR A 372 -18.42 -0.94 -22.93
C THR A 372 -18.16 0.21 -23.89
N THR A 373 -17.13 1.03 -23.64
CA THR A 373 -16.86 2.25 -24.45
C THR A 373 -15.70 2.09 -25.44
N GLY A 374 -14.94 1.01 -25.34
CA GLY A 374 -13.74 0.79 -26.16
C GLY A 374 -12.50 1.56 -25.67
N THR A 375 -12.60 2.44 -24.67
CA THR A 375 -11.49 3.27 -24.18
C THR A 375 -11.46 3.40 -22.66
N TYR A 376 -10.30 3.68 -22.10
CA TYR A 376 -10.14 3.98 -20.67
C TYR A 376 -10.37 5.47 -20.32
N THR A 377 -10.54 6.32 -21.33
CA THR A 377 -10.56 7.79 -21.15
C THR A 377 -11.56 8.22 -20.08
N LEU A 378 -12.81 7.77 -20.18
CA LEU A 378 -13.86 8.15 -19.21
C LEU A 378 -13.55 7.61 -17.82
N ALA A 379 -13.03 6.39 -17.70
CA ALA A 379 -12.68 5.80 -16.41
C ALA A 379 -11.61 6.64 -15.68
N PHE A 380 -10.52 6.98 -16.37
CA PHE A 380 -9.43 7.75 -15.76
C PHE A 380 -9.78 9.23 -15.57
N LEU A 381 -10.67 9.81 -16.38
CA LEU A 381 -11.24 11.15 -16.10
C LEU A 381 -12.03 11.16 -14.79
N ILE A 382 -12.91 10.17 -14.59
CA ILE A 382 -13.69 10.06 -13.35
C ILE A 382 -12.77 9.80 -12.15
N LEU A 383 -11.86 8.82 -12.26
CA LEU A 383 -10.93 8.48 -11.17
C LEU A 383 -9.98 9.64 -10.84
N GLY A 384 -9.52 10.39 -11.85
CA GLY A 384 -8.70 11.58 -11.67
C GLY A 384 -9.48 12.73 -11.00
N GLY A 385 -10.73 12.95 -11.40
CA GLY A 385 -11.64 13.90 -10.76
C GLY A 385 -11.91 13.55 -9.30
N LEU A 386 -12.20 12.28 -9.00
CA LEU A 386 -12.37 11.79 -7.62
C LEU A 386 -11.08 11.93 -6.81
N ASN A 387 -9.93 11.64 -7.41
CA ASN A 387 -8.64 11.84 -6.77
C ASN A 387 -8.43 13.32 -6.38
N PHE A 388 -8.72 14.26 -7.29
CA PHE A 388 -8.66 15.69 -7.01
C PHE A 388 -9.64 16.11 -5.91
N LEU A 389 -10.87 15.60 -5.93
CA LEU A 389 -11.86 15.81 -4.86
C LEU A 389 -11.32 15.36 -3.50
N GLY A 390 -10.54 14.26 -3.47
CA GLY A 390 -9.82 13.83 -2.27
C GLY A 390 -8.86 14.90 -1.74
N GLY A 391 -8.15 15.60 -2.62
CA GLY A 391 -7.31 16.75 -2.27
C GLY A 391 -8.12 17.90 -1.64
N ILE A 392 -9.28 18.21 -2.21
CA ILE A 392 -10.19 19.22 -1.66
C ILE A 392 -10.65 18.83 -0.24
N PHE A 393 -11.03 17.58 -0.03
CA PHE A 393 -11.43 17.10 1.30
C PHE A 393 -10.31 17.24 2.33
N PHE A 394 -9.07 16.95 1.97
CA PHE A 394 -7.93 17.20 2.87
C PHE A 394 -7.78 18.69 3.21
N PHE A 395 -7.94 19.56 2.24
CA PHE A 395 -7.87 21.00 2.48
C PHE A 395 -8.99 21.53 3.39
N MET A 396 -10.19 20.96 3.27
CA MET A 396 -11.35 21.29 4.12
C MET A 396 -11.18 20.77 5.56
N ALA A 397 -10.31 19.78 5.79
CA ALA A 397 -10.05 19.24 7.12
C ALA A 397 -9.36 20.29 8.00
N LYS A 398 -10.13 20.98 8.82
CA LYS A 398 -9.61 21.93 9.82
C LYS A 398 -9.31 21.19 11.12
N LYS A 399 -8.21 21.58 11.80
CA LYS A 399 -7.83 20.99 13.11
C LYS A 399 -8.99 21.20 14.10
N PRO A 400 -9.53 20.11 14.69
CA PRO A 400 -10.66 20.23 15.60
C PRO A 400 -10.21 20.89 16.90
N SER A 401 -11.00 21.86 17.40
CA SER A 401 -10.79 22.47 18.70
C SER A 401 -11.58 21.70 19.77
N ARG A 402 -10.94 21.31 20.86
CA ARG A 402 -11.63 20.76 22.01
C ARG A 402 -12.26 21.90 22.80
N ARG A 403 -13.61 21.98 22.84
CA ARG A 403 -14.27 22.81 23.87
C ARG A 403 -13.92 22.17 25.22
N ARG A 404 -13.24 22.89 26.12
CA ARG A 404 -13.09 22.48 27.51
C ARG A 404 -14.50 22.29 28.07
N PRO A 405 -14.81 21.15 28.72
CA PRO A 405 -16.04 21.09 29.50
C PRO A 405 -16.00 22.25 30.52
N ALA A 406 -17.11 22.99 30.60
CA ALA A 406 -17.24 24.03 31.60
C ALA A 406 -16.94 23.41 32.99
N PRO A 407 -16.21 24.11 33.86
CA PRO A 407 -15.98 23.62 35.23
C PRO A 407 -17.35 23.34 35.85
N ARG A 408 -17.54 22.11 36.32
CA ARG A 408 -18.73 21.78 37.13
C ARG A 408 -18.68 22.69 38.33
N GLN A 409 -19.64 23.59 38.46
CA GLN A 409 -19.91 24.41 39.63
C GLN A 409 -20.39 23.53 40.77
#